data_9dd73986344c13ef5fd9328fb66d8628
#
_entry.id   9dd73986344c13ef5fd9328fb66d8628
#
_cell.length_a   1.000
_cell.length_b   1.000
_cell.length_c   1.000
_cell.angle_alpha   90.00
_cell.angle_beta   90.00
_cell.angle_gamma   90.00
#
_symmetry.space_group_name_H-M   'P 1'
#
loop_
_entity.id
_entity.type
_entity.pdbx_description
1 polymer ?
#
loop_
_entity_poly.entity_id
_entity_poly.type
_entity_poly.pdbx_seq_one_letter_code
_entity_poly.pdbx_strand_id
1 'polypeptide(L)'
;MIVPPNMWWHQHFNTGPTPSRYLAFKYEGVAVRNAQGVPKSWISSRIGGDQIDYADESDFVRSKFTDALSEQKLEHDMDQFYEAEIPDLPPQTGCC
;
A
#
# COMPACT_ATOMS: atom_id res chain seq x y z
N MET A 1 12.84 4.62 15.61
CA MET A 1 11.98 5.49 14.77
C MET A 1 12.39 5.37 13.32
N ILE A 2 11.44 5.29 12.43
CA ILE A 2 11.68 5.23 10.99
C ILE A 2 11.12 6.49 10.37
N VAL A 3 11.92 7.14 9.53
CA VAL A 3 11.51 8.39 8.85
C VAL A 3 11.69 8.18 7.34
N PRO A 4 10.64 7.74 6.63
CA PRO A 4 10.73 7.65 5.17
C PRO A 4 10.93 9.04 4.56
N PRO A 5 11.73 9.15 3.51
CA PRO A 5 11.85 10.42 2.81
C PRO A 5 10.48 10.90 2.31
N ASN A 6 10.30 12.22 2.29
CA ASN A 6 9.05 12.81 1.84
C ASN A 6 8.74 12.39 0.39
N MET A 7 7.49 12.06 0.12
CA MET A 7 7.00 11.63 -1.19
C MET A 7 7.50 10.26 -1.66
N TRP A 8 8.22 9.52 -0.83
CA TRP A 8 8.61 8.16 -1.17
C TRP A 8 7.51 7.20 -0.80
N TRP A 9 7.26 6.24 -1.66
CA TRP A 9 6.35 5.14 -1.36
C TRP A 9 6.98 4.24 -0.31
N HIS A 10 6.16 3.82 0.63
CA HIS A 10 6.59 2.92 1.69
C HIS A 10 5.43 2.04 2.14
N GLN A 11 5.78 0.96 2.79
CA GLN A 11 4.81 -0.01 3.30
C GLN A 11 5.37 -0.66 4.55
N HIS A 12 4.49 -1.05 5.45
CA HIS A 12 4.86 -1.71 6.69
C HIS A 12 4.43 -3.17 6.64
N PHE A 13 5.32 -4.05 7.09
CA PHE A 13 5.05 -5.47 7.17
C PHE A 13 5.26 -5.95 8.59
N ASN A 14 4.29 -6.71 9.11
CA ASN A 14 4.44 -7.37 10.38
C ASN A 14 4.92 -8.80 10.13
N THR A 15 6.13 -9.09 10.54
CA THR A 15 6.74 -10.41 10.38
C THR A 15 6.78 -11.20 11.69
N GLY A 16 6.13 -10.71 12.73
CA GLY A 16 6.05 -11.38 14.02
C GLY A 16 4.76 -12.16 14.20
N PRO A 17 4.69 -12.99 15.24
CA PRO A 17 3.52 -13.85 15.49
C PRO A 17 2.33 -13.13 16.11
N THR A 18 2.51 -11.89 16.53
CA THR A 18 1.46 -11.09 17.18
C THR A 18 1.27 -9.79 16.45
N PRO A 19 0.09 -9.16 16.55
CA PRO A 19 -0.15 -7.87 15.93
C PRO A 19 0.87 -6.83 16.36
N SER A 20 1.37 -6.06 15.43
CA SER A 20 2.25 -4.93 15.69
C SER A 20 1.45 -3.64 15.76
N ARG A 21 1.92 -2.73 16.58
CA ARG A 21 1.34 -1.41 16.70
C ARG A 21 2.42 -0.37 16.48
N TYR A 22 2.05 0.71 15.83
CA TYR A 22 2.95 1.85 15.66
C TYR A 22 2.15 3.14 15.71
N LEU A 23 2.86 4.21 16.07
CA LEU A 23 2.28 5.55 16.08
C LEU A 23 2.94 6.34 14.95
N ALA A 24 2.12 6.90 14.08
CA ALA A 24 2.60 7.70 12.97
C ALA A 24 2.40 9.17 13.27
N PHE A 25 3.48 9.93 13.20
CA PHE A 25 3.42 11.39 13.22
C PHE A 25 3.50 11.87 11.79
N LYS A 26 2.47 12.56 11.34
CA LYS A 26 2.39 13.07 9.97
C LYS A 26 2.38 14.58 10.01
N TYR A 27 3.07 15.16 9.05
CA TYR A 27 2.97 16.59 8.84
C TYR A 27 1.56 16.92 8.36
N GLU A 28 0.92 17.87 9.04
CA GLU A 28 -0.42 18.34 8.65
C GLU A 28 -0.32 19.27 7.45
N GLY A 29 0.36 18.84 6.42
CA GLY A 29 0.37 19.56 5.17
C GLY A 29 -0.94 19.33 4.43
N VAL A 30 -1.09 20.07 3.37
CA VAL A 30 -2.24 19.91 2.48
C VAL A 30 -2.10 18.57 1.77
N ALA A 31 -3.02 17.66 2.01
CA ALA A 31 -3.05 16.41 1.26
C ALA A 31 -3.30 16.73 -0.22
N VAL A 32 -2.50 16.12 -1.08
CA VAL A 32 -2.73 16.25 -2.52
C VAL A 32 -4.01 15.51 -2.86
N ARG A 33 -4.94 16.22 -3.46
CA ARG A 33 -6.27 15.69 -3.79
C ARG A 33 -6.51 15.74 -5.29
N ASN A 34 -7.38 14.86 -5.75
CA ASN A 34 -7.83 14.90 -7.14
C ASN A 34 -8.92 15.98 -7.34
N ALA A 35 -9.44 16.07 -8.55
CA ALA A 35 -10.48 17.04 -8.88
C ALA A 35 -11.76 16.87 -8.07
N GLN A 36 -12.02 15.68 -7.56
CA GLN A 36 -13.20 15.37 -6.76
C GLN A 36 -12.95 15.54 -5.26
N GLY A 37 -11.79 16.04 -4.87
CA GLY A 37 -11.44 16.28 -3.48
C GLY A 37 -11.00 15.04 -2.69
N VAL A 38 -10.77 13.93 -3.37
CA VAL A 38 -10.31 12.70 -2.72
C VAL A 38 -8.80 12.70 -2.59
N PRO A 39 -8.22 12.37 -1.43
CA PRO A 39 -6.77 12.28 -1.29
C PRO A 39 -6.19 11.28 -2.29
N LYS A 40 -5.18 11.67 -3.03
CA LYS A 40 -4.55 10.79 -4.02
C LYS A 40 -3.93 9.55 -3.39
N SER A 41 -3.56 9.62 -2.12
CA SER A 41 -3.06 8.46 -1.40
C SER A 41 -4.11 7.35 -1.18
N TRP A 42 -5.36 7.65 -1.44
CA TRP A 42 -6.47 6.68 -1.35
C TRP A 42 -6.84 6.11 -2.71
N ILE A 43 -6.20 6.57 -3.75
CA ILE A 43 -6.56 6.23 -5.13
C ILE A 43 -5.44 5.41 -5.72
N SER A 44 -5.81 4.32 -6.43
CA SER A 44 -4.85 3.45 -7.09
C SER A 44 -3.99 4.22 -8.09
N SER A 45 -2.70 3.88 -8.13
CA SER A 45 -1.78 4.44 -9.12
C SER A 45 -2.19 4.13 -10.55
N ARG A 46 -2.98 3.10 -10.75
CA ARG A 46 -3.48 2.75 -12.08
C ARG A 46 -4.46 3.77 -12.63
N ILE A 47 -5.07 4.53 -11.77
CA ILE A 47 -6.05 5.55 -12.17
C ILE A 47 -5.62 6.95 -11.75
N GLY A 48 -4.33 7.16 -11.63
CA GLY A 48 -3.77 8.49 -11.36
C GLY A 48 -3.54 8.83 -9.91
N GLY A 49 -3.68 7.88 -9.02
CA GLY A 49 -3.42 8.07 -7.59
C GLY A 49 -2.01 7.73 -7.17
N ASP A 50 -1.80 7.73 -5.88
CA ASP A 50 -0.49 7.50 -5.26
C ASP A 50 -0.44 6.19 -4.45
N GLN A 51 -1.44 5.35 -4.56
CA GLN A 51 -1.48 4.06 -3.88
C GLN A 51 -1.14 2.93 -4.85
N ILE A 52 -0.13 2.15 -4.49
CA ILE A 52 0.20 0.94 -5.24
C ILE A 52 -0.67 -0.20 -4.70
N ASP A 53 -1.42 -0.85 -5.59
CA ASP A 53 -2.23 -1.99 -5.19
C ASP A 53 -1.36 -3.20 -4.89
N TYR A 54 -1.84 -4.07 -4.03
CA TYR A 54 -1.08 -5.27 -3.66
C TYR A 54 -0.70 -6.13 -4.87
N ALA A 55 -1.57 -6.22 -5.86
CA ALA A 55 -1.29 -6.98 -7.07
C ALA A 55 -0.16 -6.38 -7.92
N ASP A 56 0.13 -5.10 -7.74
CA ASP A 56 1.21 -4.40 -8.44
C ASP A 56 2.51 -4.39 -7.64
N GLU A 57 2.52 -4.98 -6.47
CA GLU A 57 3.69 -5.03 -5.63
C GLU A 57 4.80 -5.85 -6.30
N SER A 58 6.04 -5.41 -6.17
CA SER A 58 7.15 -6.12 -6.80
C SER A 58 7.39 -7.48 -6.19
N ASP A 59 7.85 -8.43 -7.01
CA ASP A 59 8.18 -9.77 -6.54
C ASP A 59 9.27 -9.76 -5.46
N PHE A 60 10.17 -8.82 -5.54
CA PHE A 60 11.21 -8.65 -4.54
C PHE A 60 10.62 -8.38 -3.15
N VAL A 61 9.62 -7.50 -3.08
CA VAL A 61 8.96 -7.17 -1.80
C VAL A 61 8.20 -8.37 -1.27
N ARG A 62 7.47 -9.06 -2.15
CA ARG A 62 6.73 -10.28 -1.76
C ARG A 62 7.65 -11.35 -1.23
N SER A 63 8.75 -11.59 -1.93
CA SER A 63 9.73 -12.60 -1.53
C SER A 63 10.35 -12.26 -0.18
N LYS A 64 10.72 -11.01 0.03
CA LYS A 64 11.29 -10.58 1.31
C LYS A 64 10.32 -10.79 2.47
N PHE A 65 9.05 -10.48 2.27
CA PHE A 65 8.03 -10.67 3.29
C PHE A 65 7.84 -12.15 3.59
N THR A 66 7.70 -12.97 2.56
CA THR A 66 7.53 -14.41 2.70
C THR A 66 8.73 -15.06 3.38
N ASP A 67 9.94 -14.68 3.00
CA ASP A 67 11.15 -15.20 3.60
C ASP A 67 11.26 -14.83 5.08
N ALA A 68 10.96 -13.60 5.42
CA ALA A 68 11.00 -13.15 6.80
C ALA A 68 9.97 -13.89 7.67
N LEU A 69 8.79 -14.16 7.14
CA LEU A 69 7.79 -14.96 7.84
C LEU A 69 8.25 -16.42 7.99
N SER A 70 8.86 -16.99 6.96
CA SER A 70 9.37 -18.36 7.01
C SER A 70 10.44 -18.54 8.08
N GLU A 71 11.29 -17.55 8.29
CA GLU A 71 12.28 -17.56 9.37
C GLU A 71 11.61 -17.65 10.75
N GLN A 72 10.42 -17.11 10.88
CA GLN A 72 9.60 -17.17 12.10
C GLN A 72 8.67 -18.39 12.11
N LYS A 73 8.71 -19.22 11.08
CA LYS A 73 7.78 -20.34 10.88
C LYS A 73 6.33 -19.88 10.80
N LEU A 74 6.11 -18.76 10.17
CA LEU A 74 4.79 -18.16 9.97
C LEU A 74 4.42 -18.18 8.50
N GLU A 75 3.13 -18.09 8.25
CA GLU A 75 2.57 -17.98 6.91
C GLU A 75 1.67 -16.75 6.83
N HIS A 76 1.34 -16.33 5.62
CA HIS A 76 0.39 -15.24 5.41
C HIS A 76 -0.65 -15.65 4.38
N ASP A 77 -1.73 -14.91 4.33
CA ASP A 77 -2.82 -15.13 3.41
C ASP A 77 -2.93 -14.01 2.36
N MET A 78 -1.84 -13.32 2.10
CA MET A 78 -1.82 -12.17 1.19
C MET A 78 -1.97 -12.55 -0.28
N ASP A 79 -1.77 -13.82 -0.62
CA ASP A 79 -1.87 -14.25 -2.02
C ASP A 79 -3.22 -13.91 -2.64
N GLN A 80 -4.28 -13.99 -1.86
CA GLN A 80 -5.61 -13.61 -2.32
C GLN A 80 -5.69 -12.14 -2.74
N PHE A 81 -4.86 -11.28 -2.18
CA PHE A 81 -4.80 -9.86 -2.52
C PHE A 81 -3.84 -9.59 -3.67
N TYR A 82 -2.74 -10.35 -3.75
CA TYR A 82 -1.78 -10.19 -4.84
C TYR A 82 -2.40 -10.57 -6.17
N GLU A 83 -3.24 -11.57 -6.18
CA GLU A 83 -3.91 -12.07 -7.38
C GLU A 83 -5.30 -11.47 -7.59
N ALA A 84 -5.69 -10.57 -6.71
CA ALA A 84 -6.99 -9.94 -6.83
C ALA A 84 -7.11 -9.18 -8.14
N GLU A 85 -8.26 -9.29 -8.77
CA GLU A 85 -8.53 -8.52 -9.97
C GLU A 85 -8.52 -7.04 -9.63
N ILE A 86 -7.63 -6.31 -10.28
CA ILE A 86 -7.58 -4.88 -10.08
C ILE A 86 -8.61 -4.25 -11.01
N PRO A 87 -9.49 -3.40 -10.49
CA PRO A 87 -10.46 -2.72 -11.35
C PRO A 87 -9.73 -1.98 -12.45
N ASP A 88 -10.17 -2.16 -13.67
CA ASP A 88 -9.73 -1.34 -14.78
C ASP A 88 -10.03 0.12 -14.45
N LEU A 89 -9.35 1.01 -15.15
CA LEU A 89 -9.65 2.41 -15.07
C LEU A 89 -11.16 2.60 -15.08
N PRO A 90 -11.73 3.08 -13.99
CA PRO A 90 -13.15 3.38 -14.05
C PRO A 90 -13.39 4.37 -15.17
N PRO A 91 -14.53 4.31 -15.78
CA PRO A 91 -14.89 5.33 -16.73
C PRO A 91 -14.64 6.67 -16.07
N GLN A 92 -13.86 7.47 -16.69
CA GLN A 92 -13.53 8.79 -16.17
C GLN A 92 -14.73 9.71 -16.26
N THR A 93 -15.83 9.15 -15.94
CA THR A 93 -17.00 9.94 -15.94
C THR A 93 -17.04 10.69 -14.70
N GLY A 94 -16.46 11.45 -14.71
CA GLY A 94 -16.50 12.19 -13.73
C GLY A 94 -17.59 12.13 -12.78
N CYS A 95 -17.93 11.40 -12.69
CA CYS A 95 -18.69 11.48 -11.87
C CYS A 95 -18.57 11.83 -10.76
N CYS A 96 -18.45 12.08 -11.08
CA CYS A 96 -18.67 12.55 -10.52
C CYS A 96 -18.77 12.97 -9.54
#